data_a815de4e0fb3b9debc286fa9a4e02f15
#
_entry.id   a815de4e0fb3b9debc286fa9a4e02f15
#
_cell.length_a   1.000
_cell.length_b   1.000
_cell.length_c   1.000
_cell.angle_alpha   90.00
_cell.angle_beta   90.00
_cell.angle_gamma   90.00
#
_symmetry.space_group_name_H-M   'P 1'
#
loop_
_entity.id
_entity.type
_entity.pdbx_description
1 polymer ?
#
loop_
_entity_poly.entity_id
_entity_poly.type
_entity_poly.pdbx_seq_one_letter_code
_entity_poly.pdbx_strand_id
1 'polypeptide(L)'
;RGLMAGSLLALVGVALVVYNGSFVLKISPLGDFLTLLAAFSWAFYSLIMRKMSNCYGITFITRKIFFYGVLTILPAFLIHPWNFDIARLLEPAILFNLLFLGVLASLICFVVWNVVLKQLGTIRASNYIYLNPLFTLVGSAFLLGEQLTIVALMGAILILVGVYWAGKK
;
A
#
# COMPACT_ATOMS: atom_id res chain seq x y z
N ARG A 1 -23.38 5.29 -8.54
CA ARG A 1 -22.84 5.58 -9.89
C ARG A 1 -21.58 6.46 -9.82
N GLY A 2 -21.55 7.53 -9.02
CA GLY A 2 -20.38 8.41 -8.89
C GLY A 2 -19.13 7.71 -8.35
N LEU A 3 -19.27 6.83 -7.37
CA LEU A 3 -18.16 6.07 -6.80
C LEU A 3 -17.47 5.17 -7.85
N MET A 4 -18.24 4.42 -8.64
CA MET A 4 -17.67 3.54 -9.68
C MET A 4 -16.96 4.36 -10.77
N ALA A 5 -17.61 5.43 -11.25
CA ALA A 5 -17.03 6.29 -12.27
C ALA A 5 -15.74 6.98 -11.78
N GLY A 6 -15.74 7.48 -10.53
CA GLY A 6 -14.56 8.08 -9.91
C GLY A 6 -13.41 7.08 -9.73
N SER A 7 -13.72 5.86 -9.28
CA SER A 7 -12.69 4.81 -9.13
C SER A 7 -12.10 4.37 -10.48
N LEU A 8 -12.93 4.25 -11.54
CA LEU A 8 -12.44 3.94 -12.88
C LEU A 8 -11.57 5.07 -13.45
N LEU A 9 -11.96 6.32 -13.23
CA LEU A 9 -11.17 7.47 -13.65
C LEU A 9 -9.82 7.51 -12.93
N ALA A 10 -9.82 7.26 -11.62
CA ALA A 10 -8.58 7.16 -10.83
C ALA A 10 -7.69 6.01 -11.33
N LEU A 11 -8.26 4.85 -11.67
CA LEU A 11 -7.52 3.70 -12.21
C LEU A 11 -6.82 4.04 -13.53
N VAL A 12 -7.52 4.72 -14.44
CA VAL A 12 -6.93 5.21 -15.71
C VAL A 12 -5.79 6.19 -15.42
N GLY A 13 -5.96 7.09 -14.46
CA GLY A 13 -4.93 8.01 -14.02
C GLY A 13 -3.68 7.29 -13.49
N VAL A 14 -3.87 6.25 -12.66
CA VAL A 14 -2.76 5.38 -12.18
C VAL A 14 -2.04 4.72 -13.34
N ALA A 15 -2.78 4.15 -14.31
CA ALA A 15 -2.17 3.53 -15.49
C ALA A 15 -1.29 4.51 -16.27
N LEU A 16 -1.71 5.78 -16.43
CA LEU A 16 -0.92 6.81 -17.10
C LEU A 16 0.32 7.21 -16.30
N VAL A 17 0.20 7.35 -14.96
CA VAL A 17 1.36 7.65 -14.10
C VAL A 17 2.39 6.53 -14.16
N VAL A 18 1.96 5.26 -14.10
CA VAL A 18 2.85 4.10 -14.17
C VAL A 18 3.47 3.98 -15.56
N TYR A 19 2.73 4.32 -16.62
CA TYR A 19 3.25 4.27 -17.98
C TYR A 19 4.42 5.26 -18.20
N ASN A 20 4.39 6.44 -17.63
CA ASN A 20 5.45 7.49 -17.63
C ASN A 20 6.50 7.42 -18.77
N GLY A 21 6.12 6.95 -19.95
CA GLY A 21 6.96 6.89 -21.15
C GLY A 21 7.98 5.75 -21.24
N SER A 22 8.12 4.88 -20.25
CA SER A 22 9.11 3.80 -20.24
C SER A 22 8.62 2.51 -19.58
N PHE A 23 7.42 2.05 -19.95
CA PHE A 23 6.86 0.82 -19.39
C PHE A 23 7.48 -0.42 -20.06
N VAL A 24 8.41 -1.09 -19.39
CA VAL A 24 8.89 -2.41 -19.79
C VAL A 24 8.08 -3.47 -19.05
N LEU A 25 7.09 -4.04 -19.72
CA LEU A 25 6.29 -5.14 -19.19
C LEU A 25 7.13 -6.41 -19.10
N LYS A 26 7.75 -6.68 -17.96
CA LYS A 26 8.34 -7.99 -17.67
C LYS A 26 7.25 -8.86 -17.04
N ILE A 27 6.65 -9.71 -17.88
CA ILE A 27 5.62 -10.65 -17.42
C ILE A 27 6.33 -11.78 -16.65
N SER A 28 5.97 -11.91 -15.37
CA SER A 28 6.38 -13.01 -14.51
C SER A 28 5.12 -13.72 -14.00
N PRO A 29 4.66 -14.80 -14.66
CA PRO A 29 3.37 -15.41 -14.34
C PRO A 29 3.19 -15.77 -12.86
N LEU A 30 4.25 -16.29 -12.22
CA LEU A 30 4.24 -16.60 -10.80
C LEU A 30 4.18 -15.33 -9.94
N GLY A 31 4.99 -14.31 -10.27
CA GLY A 31 4.99 -13.02 -9.56
C GLY A 31 3.65 -12.32 -9.69
N ASP A 32 3.07 -12.30 -10.88
CA ASP A 32 1.76 -11.69 -11.16
C ASP A 32 0.64 -12.41 -10.39
N PHE A 33 0.67 -13.75 -10.37
CA PHE A 33 -0.27 -14.55 -9.59
C PHE A 33 -0.16 -14.27 -8.08
N LEU A 34 1.05 -14.22 -7.53
CA LEU A 34 1.28 -13.91 -6.12
C LEU A 34 0.82 -12.48 -5.78
N THR A 35 1.01 -11.53 -6.69
CA THR A 35 0.53 -10.15 -6.51
C THR A 35 -1.00 -10.08 -6.46
N LEU A 36 -1.68 -10.82 -7.34
CA LEU A 36 -3.14 -10.93 -7.30
C LEU A 36 -3.61 -11.56 -5.99
N LEU A 37 -2.98 -12.63 -5.54
CA LEU A 37 -3.31 -13.30 -4.27
C LEU A 37 -3.11 -12.34 -3.08
N ALA A 38 -2.05 -11.55 -3.07
CA ALA A 38 -1.82 -10.52 -2.07
C ALA A 38 -2.92 -9.43 -2.09
N ALA A 39 -3.34 -8.98 -3.28
CA ALA A 39 -4.42 -8.01 -3.42
C ALA A 39 -5.77 -8.56 -2.91
N PHE A 40 -6.10 -9.81 -3.21
CA PHE A 40 -7.27 -10.48 -2.65
C PHE A 40 -7.20 -10.58 -1.12
N SER A 41 -6.06 -10.99 -0.58
CA SER A 41 -5.84 -11.09 0.87
C SER A 41 -6.02 -9.73 1.56
N TRP A 42 -5.52 -8.65 0.95
CA TRP A 42 -5.72 -7.29 1.43
C TRP A 42 -7.19 -6.85 1.42
N ALA A 43 -7.93 -7.21 0.37
CA ALA A 43 -9.36 -6.91 0.28
C ALA A 43 -10.16 -7.64 1.38
N PHE A 44 -9.92 -8.95 1.57
CA PHE A 44 -10.52 -9.73 2.65
C PHE A 44 -10.16 -9.17 4.03
N TYR A 45 -8.89 -8.87 4.27
CA TYR A 45 -8.44 -8.22 5.49
C TYR A 45 -9.26 -6.95 5.78
N SER A 46 -9.39 -6.06 4.78
CA SER A 46 -10.08 -4.78 4.95
C SER A 46 -11.57 -4.94 5.28
N LEU A 47 -12.24 -5.95 4.70
CA LEU A 47 -13.64 -6.26 4.99
C LEU A 47 -13.81 -6.83 6.40
N ILE A 48 -12.97 -7.79 6.79
CA ILE A 48 -13.00 -8.41 8.12
C ILE A 48 -12.67 -7.37 9.20
N MET A 49 -11.63 -6.55 8.95
CA MET A 49 -11.19 -5.52 9.89
C MET A 49 -12.30 -4.51 10.19
N ARG A 50 -13.03 -4.07 9.16
CA ARG A 50 -14.19 -3.18 9.34
C ARG A 50 -15.25 -3.81 10.26
N LYS A 51 -15.57 -5.09 10.07
CA LYS A 51 -16.55 -5.81 10.88
C LYS A 51 -16.05 -5.96 12.32
N MET A 52 -14.81 -6.37 12.51
CA MET A 52 -14.23 -6.62 13.82
C MET A 52 -14.01 -5.33 14.64
N SER A 53 -13.68 -4.22 13.98
CA SER A 53 -13.45 -2.93 14.65
C SER A 53 -14.69 -2.32 15.31
N ASN A 54 -15.88 -2.84 15.00
CA ASN A 54 -17.11 -2.47 15.70
C ASN A 54 -17.26 -3.20 17.05
N CYS A 55 -16.66 -4.38 17.20
CA CYS A 55 -16.76 -5.21 18.39
C CYS A 55 -15.54 -5.08 19.31
N TYR A 56 -14.36 -4.84 18.74
CA TYR A 56 -13.09 -4.81 19.45
C TYR A 56 -12.32 -3.51 19.22
N GLY A 57 -11.49 -3.12 20.17
CA GLY A 57 -10.59 -1.98 20.01
C GLY A 57 -9.56 -2.20 18.90
N ILE A 58 -9.30 -1.16 18.11
CA ILE A 58 -8.36 -1.23 16.96
C ILE A 58 -6.98 -1.71 17.40
N THR A 59 -6.46 -1.18 18.52
CA THR A 59 -5.15 -1.56 19.07
C THR A 59 -5.08 -3.03 19.43
N PHE A 60 -6.17 -3.59 20.00
CA PHE A 60 -6.24 -5.01 20.33
C PHE A 60 -6.17 -5.89 19.07
N ILE A 61 -6.95 -5.53 18.05
CA ILE A 61 -6.97 -6.29 16.79
C ILE A 61 -5.61 -6.20 16.11
N THR A 62 -5.03 -5.01 16.00
CA THR A 62 -3.73 -4.77 15.36
C THR A 62 -2.64 -5.59 16.05
N ARG A 63 -2.59 -5.60 17.39
CA ARG A 63 -1.64 -6.41 18.15
C ARG A 63 -1.77 -7.90 17.81
N LYS A 64 -3.00 -8.41 17.72
CA LYS A 64 -3.25 -9.82 17.35
C LYS A 64 -2.80 -10.14 15.94
N ILE A 65 -3.06 -9.25 14.98
CA ILE A 65 -2.65 -9.43 13.59
C ILE A 65 -1.14 -9.52 13.49
N PHE A 66 -0.40 -8.59 14.12
CA PHE A 66 1.06 -8.63 14.13
C PHE A 66 1.59 -9.89 14.84
N PHE A 67 1.02 -10.26 15.97
CA PHE A 67 1.42 -11.47 16.70
C PHE A 67 1.26 -12.74 15.84
N TYR A 68 0.08 -12.94 15.24
CA TYR A 68 -0.14 -14.08 14.36
C TYR A 68 0.66 -13.98 13.05
N GLY A 69 0.88 -12.78 12.53
CA GLY A 69 1.74 -12.55 11.37
C GLY A 69 3.17 -13.01 11.63
N VAL A 70 3.76 -12.65 12.77
CA VAL A 70 5.08 -13.14 13.18
C VAL A 70 5.07 -14.66 13.36
N LEU A 71 4.05 -15.22 14.03
CA LEU A 71 3.97 -16.65 14.27
C LEU A 71 3.87 -17.46 12.96
N THR A 72 3.14 -16.94 11.97
CA THR A 72 2.97 -17.63 10.67
C THR A 72 4.19 -17.53 9.76
N ILE A 73 5.04 -16.53 9.94
CA ILE A 73 6.26 -16.38 9.14
C ILE A 73 7.43 -17.22 9.72
N LEU A 74 7.41 -17.57 11.01
CA LEU A 74 8.48 -18.35 11.65
C LEU A 74 8.82 -19.65 10.92
N PRO A 75 7.83 -20.49 10.46
CA PRO A 75 8.14 -21.71 9.73
C PRO A 75 8.92 -21.49 8.43
N ALA A 76 8.77 -20.32 7.79
CA ALA A 76 9.52 -20.01 6.57
C ALA A 76 11.05 -19.93 6.81
N PHE A 77 11.45 -19.59 8.02
CA PHE A 77 12.87 -19.54 8.44
C PHE A 77 13.48 -20.92 8.66
N LEU A 78 12.66 -21.93 8.92
CA LEU A 78 13.10 -23.33 8.99
C LEU A 78 13.43 -23.87 7.60
N ILE A 79 12.75 -23.38 6.56
CA ILE A 79 12.94 -23.81 5.16
C ILE A 79 14.12 -23.05 4.51
N HIS A 80 14.25 -21.75 4.83
CA HIS A 80 15.33 -20.89 4.36
C HIS A 80 16.10 -20.33 5.57
N PRO A 81 17.17 -21.04 5.99
CA PRO A 81 17.97 -20.56 7.14
C PRO A 81 18.55 -19.19 6.86
N TRP A 82 18.44 -18.33 7.84
CA TRP A 82 18.89 -16.95 7.74
C TRP A 82 20.42 -16.85 7.84
N ASN A 83 21.03 -16.36 6.81
CA ASN A 83 22.41 -15.89 6.86
C ASN A 83 22.40 -14.40 7.21
N PHE A 84 22.19 -14.09 8.51
CA PHE A 84 22.29 -12.71 8.99
C PHE A 84 23.69 -12.40 9.40
N ASP A 85 24.25 -11.38 8.76
CA ASP A 85 25.37 -10.65 9.30
C ASP A 85 24.82 -9.56 10.24
N ILE A 86 24.92 -9.84 11.55
CA ILE A 86 24.46 -8.91 12.60
C ILE A 86 25.19 -7.58 12.50
N ALA A 87 26.46 -7.59 12.08
CA ALA A 87 27.25 -6.38 11.90
C ALA A 87 26.63 -5.47 10.83
N ARG A 88 26.15 -6.04 9.73
CA ARG A 88 25.42 -5.29 8.69
C ARG A 88 24.11 -4.70 9.19
N LEU A 89 23.36 -5.42 10.03
CA LEU A 89 22.09 -4.92 10.57
C LEU A 89 22.30 -3.70 11.50
N LEU A 90 23.46 -3.60 12.15
CA LEU A 90 23.82 -2.49 13.02
C LEU A 90 24.41 -1.29 12.27
N GLU A 91 24.62 -1.38 10.96
CA GLU A 91 25.01 -0.22 10.15
C GLU A 91 23.94 0.87 10.29
N PRO A 92 24.32 2.13 10.59
CA PRO A 92 23.37 3.21 10.89
C PRO A 92 22.32 3.42 9.80
N ALA A 93 22.71 3.29 8.53
CA ALA A 93 21.78 3.45 7.40
C ALA A 93 20.75 2.32 7.34
N ILE A 94 21.17 1.07 7.55
CA ILE A 94 20.29 -0.09 7.54
C ILE A 94 19.37 -0.08 8.75
N LEU A 95 19.92 0.21 9.94
CA LEU A 95 19.15 0.30 11.17
C LEU A 95 18.08 1.39 11.08
N PHE A 96 18.42 2.58 10.56
CA PHE A 96 17.47 3.67 10.35
C PHE A 96 16.34 3.26 9.40
N ASN A 97 16.66 2.60 8.28
CA ASN A 97 15.67 2.11 7.33
C ASN A 97 14.77 1.05 7.95
N LEU A 98 15.31 0.13 8.75
CA LEU A 98 14.52 -0.89 9.44
C LEU A 98 13.61 -0.28 10.50
N LEU A 99 14.07 0.69 11.27
CA LEU A 99 13.26 1.41 12.24
C LEU A 99 12.15 2.22 11.54
N PHE A 100 12.48 2.92 10.45
CA PHE A 100 11.49 3.62 9.65
C PHE A 100 10.41 2.66 9.12
N LEU A 101 10.82 1.53 8.53
CA LEU A 101 9.90 0.55 7.97
C LEU A 101 9.05 -0.13 9.06
N GLY A 102 9.66 -0.52 10.19
CA GLY A 102 8.97 -1.23 11.27
C GLY A 102 8.06 -0.32 12.09
N VAL A 103 8.51 0.87 12.48
CA VAL A 103 7.76 1.77 13.37
C VAL A 103 6.83 2.68 12.57
N LEU A 104 7.35 3.45 11.62
CA LEU A 104 6.54 4.41 10.87
C LEU A 104 5.64 3.71 9.86
N ALA A 105 6.21 2.98 8.93
CA ALA A 105 5.44 2.40 7.82
C ALA A 105 4.56 1.23 8.26
N SER A 106 5.05 0.34 9.13
CA SER A 106 4.26 -0.82 9.57
C SER A 106 3.36 -0.49 10.75
N LEU A 107 3.89 -0.01 11.89
CA LEU A 107 3.08 0.17 13.08
C LEU A 107 2.14 1.38 12.97
N ILE A 108 2.67 2.58 12.75
CA ILE A 108 1.88 3.81 12.79
C ILE A 108 0.90 3.87 11.63
N CYS A 109 1.37 3.69 10.39
CA CYS A 109 0.51 3.75 9.21
C CYS A 109 -0.57 2.66 9.23
N PHE A 110 -0.26 1.46 9.74
CA PHE A 110 -1.23 0.37 9.84
C PHE A 110 -2.33 0.66 10.86
N VAL A 111 -1.98 1.24 12.01
CA VAL A 111 -2.98 1.67 13.02
C VAL A 111 -3.86 2.77 12.44
N VAL A 112 -3.26 3.79 11.80
CA VAL A 112 -4.00 4.88 11.16
C VAL A 112 -4.93 4.34 10.07
N TRP A 113 -4.46 3.40 9.23
CA TRP A 113 -5.28 2.74 8.22
C TRP A 113 -6.51 2.05 8.83
N ASN A 114 -6.33 1.33 9.95
CA ASN A 114 -7.42 0.66 10.64
C ASN A 114 -8.44 1.64 11.23
N VAL A 115 -7.99 2.81 11.71
CA VAL A 115 -8.89 3.91 12.14
C VAL A 115 -9.69 4.43 10.96
N VAL A 116 -9.04 4.66 9.81
CA VAL A 116 -9.69 5.13 8.58
C VAL A 116 -10.72 4.12 8.08
N LEU A 117 -10.39 2.81 8.08
CA LEU A 117 -11.34 1.75 7.72
C LEU A 117 -12.59 1.76 8.62
N LYS A 118 -12.41 1.98 9.92
CA LYS A 118 -13.52 2.07 10.87
C LYS A 118 -14.40 3.28 10.60
N GLN A 119 -13.83 4.43 10.33
CA GLN A 119 -14.55 5.69 10.19
C GLN A 119 -15.21 5.84 8.81
N LEU A 120 -14.47 5.62 7.74
CA LEU A 120 -14.92 5.85 6.36
C LEU A 120 -15.56 4.61 5.73
N GLY A 121 -15.23 3.42 6.23
CA GLY A 121 -15.57 2.15 5.62
C GLY A 121 -14.62 1.74 4.49
N THR A 122 -14.62 0.44 4.18
CA THR A 122 -13.64 -0.19 3.29
C THR A 122 -13.60 0.45 1.90
N ILE A 123 -14.76 0.68 1.28
CA ILE A 123 -14.82 1.15 -0.11
C ILE A 123 -14.26 2.57 -0.26
N ARG A 124 -14.63 3.48 0.66
CA ARG A 124 -14.13 4.86 0.61
C ARG A 124 -12.64 4.93 0.97
N ALA A 125 -12.22 4.18 2.00
CA ALA A 125 -10.82 4.11 2.39
C ALA A 125 -9.95 3.59 1.23
N SER A 126 -10.39 2.55 0.51
CA SER A 126 -9.64 1.98 -0.61
C SER A 126 -9.47 2.95 -1.79
N ASN A 127 -10.39 3.90 -1.99
CA ASN A 127 -10.22 4.92 -3.04
C ASN A 127 -9.01 5.83 -2.79
N TYR A 128 -8.64 6.08 -1.53
CA TYR A 128 -7.45 6.87 -1.21
C TYR A 128 -6.13 6.15 -1.53
N ILE A 129 -6.16 4.82 -1.73
CA ILE A 129 -4.97 4.06 -2.17
C ILE A 129 -4.51 4.53 -3.56
N TYR A 130 -5.42 4.99 -4.42
CA TYR A 130 -5.07 5.54 -5.73
C TYR A 130 -4.18 6.80 -5.66
N LEU A 131 -4.06 7.43 -4.49
CA LEU A 131 -3.13 8.55 -4.29
C LEU A 131 -1.66 8.09 -4.14
N ASN A 132 -1.41 6.81 -3.83
CA ASN A 132 -0.05 6.31 -3.64
C ASN A 132 0.87 6.59 -4.86
N PRO A 133 0.48 6.30 -6.11
CA PRO A 133 1.31 6.62 -7.27
C PRO A 133 1.62 8.12 -7.41
N LEU A 134 0.71 8.97 -6.95
CA LEU A 134 0.93 10.42 -6.96
C LEU A 134 2.04 10.83 -5.97
N PHE A 135 2.00 10.30 -4.73
CA PHE A 135 3.05 10.54 -3.75
C PHE A 135 4.40 9.97 -4.19
N THR A 136 4.37 8.79 -4.83
CA THR A 136 5.59 8.19 -5.41
C THR A 136 6.16 9.06 -6.52
N LEU A 137 5.32 9.58 -7.41
CA LEU A 137 5.73 10.47 -8.51
C LEU A 137 6.38 11.76 -7.98
N VAL A 138 5.77 12.38 -6.96
CA VAL A 138 6.32 13.57 -6.32
C VAL A 138 7.63 13.24 -5.61
N GLY A 139 7.67 12.13 -4.87
CA GLY A 139 8.87 11.69 -4.18
C GLY A 139 10.02 11.38 -5.11
N SER A 140 9.80 10.69 -6.23
CA SER A 140 10.83 10.39 -7.23
C SER A 140 11.37 11.64 -7.90
N ALA A 141 10.51 12.60 -8.21
CA ALA A 141 10.94 13.88 -8.78
C ALA A 141 11.84 14.68 -7.82
N PHE A 142 11.48 14.73 -6.51
CA PHE A 142 12.26 15.48 -5.53
C PHE A 142 13.54 14.77 -5.08
N LEU A 143 13.50 13.44 -4.87
CA LEU A 143 14.61 12.70 -4.29
C LEU A 143 15.56 12.12 -5.34
N LEU A 144 15.03 11.72 -6.49
CA LEU A 144 15.80 11.09 -7.57
C LEU A 144 16.05 12.03 -8.75
N GLY A 145 15.44 13.22 -8.75
CA GLY A 145 15.58 14.16 -9.87
C GLY A 145 14.93 13.68 -11.17
N GLU A 146 13.97 12.76 -11.10
CA GLU A 146 13.30 12.23 -12.27
C GLU A 146 12.45 13.29 -12.96
N GLN A 147 12.52 13.35 -14.29
CA GLN A 147 11.73 14.29 -15.08
C GLN A 147 10.27 13.85 -15.12
N LEU A 148 9.38 14.75 -14.71
CA LEU A 148 7.95 14.53 -14.82
C LEU A 148 7.51 14.67 -16.27
N THR A 149 7.01 13.60 -16.86
CA THR A 149 6.44 13.65 -18.21
C THR A 149 5.05 14.29 -18.19
N ILE A 150 4.63 14.87 -19.31
CA ILE A 150 3.27 15.40 -19.48
C ILE A 150 2.22 14.30 -19.25
N VAL A 151 2.51 13.07 -19.65
CA VAL A 151 1.63 11.91 -19.46
C VAL A 151 1.43 11.62 -17.96
N ALA A 152 2.50 11.65 -17.17
CA ALA A 152 2.41 11.44 -15.73
C ALA A 152 1.62 12.57 -15.03
N LEU A 153 1.78 13.82 -15.46
CA LEU A 153 1.01 14.96 -14.94
C LEU A 153 -0.48 14.83 -15.27
N MET A 154 -0.83 14.43 -16.49
CA MET A 154 -2.23 14.14 -16.86
C MET A 154 -2.81 13.01 -16.01
N GLY A 155 -2.05 11.94 -15.81
CA GLY A 155 -2.43 10.85 -14.93
C GLY A 155 -2.66 11.30 -13.48
N ALA A 156 -1.80 12.17 -12.95
CA ALA A 156 -1.94 12.74 -11.62
C ALA A 156 -3.25 13.54 -11.47
N ILE A 157 -3.59 14.37 -12.45
CA ILE A 157 -4.85 15.14 -12.47
C ILE A 157 -6.06 14.19 -12.50
N LEU A 158 -6.03 13.14 -13.33
CA LEU A 158 -7.10 12.15 -13.40
C LEU A 158 -7.29 11.40 -12.07
N ILE A 159 -6.20 11.06 -11.37
CA ILE A 159 -6.26 10.45 -10.04
C ILE A 159 -6.99 11.39 -9.07
N LEU A 160 -6.58 12.66 -8.99
CA LEU A 160 -7.18 13.62 -8.07
C LEU A 160 -8.67 13.82 -8.34
N VAL A 161 -9.06 14.01 -9.60
CA VAL A 161 -10.47 14.17 -10.01
C VAL A 161 -11.25 12.90 -9.71
N GLY A 162 -10.69 11.73 -10.02
CA GLY A 162 -11.33 10.42 -9.78
C GLY A 162 -11.57 10.17 -8.29
N VAL A 163 -10.56 10.40 -7.44
CA VAL A 163 -10.68 10.23 -5.99
C VAL A 163 -11.68 11.23 -5.41
N TYR A 164 -11.66 12.49 -5.86
CA TYR A 164 -12.62 13.49 -5.43
C TYR A 164 -14.07 13.09 -5.78
N TRP A 165 -14.31 12.64 -7.02
CA TRP A 165 -15.64 12.17 -7.45
C TRP A 165 -16.09 10.92 -6.70
N ALA A 166 -15.20 9.97 -6.47
CA ALA A 166 -15.48 8.78 -5.69
C ALA A 166 -15.82 9.10 -4.22
N GLY A 167 -15.24 10.17 -3.66
CA GLY A 167 -15.50 10.63 -2.30
C GLY A 167 -16.80 11.43 -2.13
N LYS A 168 -17.33 12.01 -3.21
CA LYS A 168 -18.56 12.84 -3.16
C LYS A 168 -19.78 11.95 -2.89
N LYS A 169 -20.59 12.33 -1.90
CA LYS A 169 -21.81 11.62 -1.48
C LYS A 169 -22.89 11.61 -2.54
#